data_1c8f8da92d4b11480add271e39805e81
#
_entry.id   1c8f8da92d4b11480add271e39805e81
#
_cell.length_a   1.000
_cell.length_b   1.000
_cell.length_c   1.000
_cell.angle_alpha   90.00
_cell.angle_beta   90.00
_cell.angle_gamma   90.00
#
_symmetry.space_group_name_H-M   'P 1'
#
loop_
_entity.id
_entity.type
_entity.pdbx_description
1 polymer ?
#
loop_
_entity_poly.entity_id
_entity_poly.type
_entity_poly.pdbx_seq_one_letter_code
_entity_poly.pdbx_strand_id
1 'polypeptide(L)'
;MKKTLLFGAISAILANVAIADELDPLSAAQRHQQAYEYREQQANINYNNSPALHLNNGDEANVPNYAGQFHKTLPHAANGTVNSAAYQQLLTAIQAGSFTAFEQVPAGGPVKLANPLAAQVYDLEGRDSHDYGMKPAPALGSAEAAAEMVEVYAQALLRDVPFSEYTSNANVMKAANALAILTDFTGPTSAELLFRGIFEGDQTGPYISQFLYKDIPAGPKVVDQKYTRYKAGENFMTTPSEWLAIENGQMPSKSVNTQTARYMLTGRDLSRYVHQDYTYQAYQNAALILLSWGPSVWDDGNPYKTATRQGAFIDLGAAEILDTVAKAGNAALRAAWFQKWNVHRRLRPEEYGGLAQNNPGLLHAQFNSSIVLNHVQAKYGNKLLPMGYPEGAPTHPAYPAGHASISGACVTVLKAFFKEDATIPSPVQPSANGSALEPIADVLTIGGELNKLASNISLGRDWAGVHYRSDGTEGMLLGEEVGIAILKDWRDAHPQAPALTLKKFDGQEIQI
;
A
#
# COMPACT_ATOMS: atom_id res chain seq x y z
N MET A 1 20.10 -60.98 -13.68
CA MET A 1 20.00 -60.79 -15.13
C MET A 1 18.61 -60.33 -15.55
N LYS A 2 18.12 -59.16 -15.15
CA LYS A 2 16.82 -58.60 -15.59
C LYS A 2 16.81 -57.04 -15.65
N LYS A 3 17.96 -56.37 -15.73
CA LYS A 3 18.04 -54.87 -15.82
C LYS A 3 18.61 -54.33 -17.12
N THR A 4 18.97 -55.20 -18.08
CA THR A 4 19.65 -54.75 -19.32
C THR A 4 18.72 -54.68 -20.54
N LEU A 5 17.44 -55.06 -20.41
CA LEU A 5 16.51 -55.08 -21.56
C LEU A 5 15.56 -53.87 -21.61
N LEU A 6 15.58 -52.98 -20.60
CA LEU A 6 14.69 -51.81 -20.60
C LEU A 6 15.34 -50.56 -21.24
N PHE A 7 16.67 -50.52 -21.33
CA PHE A 7 17.39 -49.37 -21.95
C PHE A 7 17.42 -49.41 -23.48
N GLY A 8 17.27 -50.61 -24.10
CA GLY A 8 17.25 -50.73 -25.56
C GLY A 8 15.94 -50.29 -26.24
N ALA A 9 14.82 -50.35 -25.50
CA ALA A 9 13.50 -49.98 -26.05
C ALA A 9 13.23 -48.48 -26.01
N ILE A 10 13.87 -47.75 -25.10
CA ILE A 10 13.71 -46.27 -24.99
C ILE A 10 14.51 -45.56 -26.07
N SER A 11 15.67 -46.07 -26.43
CA SER A 11 16.50 -45.49 -27.53
C SER A 11 15.87 -45.64 -28.90
N ALA A 12 15.07 -46.70 -29.16
CA ALA A 12 14.43 -46.92 -30.47
C ALA A 12 13.16 -46.06 -30.69
N ILE A 13 12.53 -45.56 -29.61
CA ILE A 13 11.35 -44.70 -29.72
C ILE A 13 11.76 -43.24 -29.90
N LEU A 14 12.96 -42.83 -29.45
CA LEU A 14 13.48 -41.45 -29.63
C LEU A 14 14.01 -41.16 -31.03
N ALA A 15 14.27 -42.18 -31.87
CA ALA A 15 14.82 -41.99 -33.21
C ALA A 15 13.82 -41.47 -34.26
N ASN A 16 12.52 -41.33 -33.93
CA ASN A 16 11.49 -40.84 -34.83
C ASN A 16 10.78 -39.56 -34.33
N VAL A 17 11.26 -38.95 -33.26
CA VAL A 17 10.75 -37.65 -32.82
C VAL A 17 11.63 -36.59 -33.53
N ALA A 18 11.03 -35.87 -34.45
CA ALA A 18 11.68 -34.69 -35.03
C ALA A 18 12.03 -33.73 -33.90
N ILE A 19 13.30 -33.42 -33.69
CA ILE A 19 13.73 -32.41 -32.74
C ILE A 19 13.38 -31.06 -33.36
N ALA A 20 12.47 -30.31 -32.74
CA ALA A 20 12.01 -29.01 -33.25
C ALA A 20 13.02 -27.87 -32.98
N ASP A 21 14.29 -28.18 -32.76
CA ASP A 21 15.35 -27.20 -32.45
C ASP A 21 15.91 -26.44 -33.66
N GLU A 22 15.49 -26.78 -34.89
CA GLU A 22 16.11 -26.24 -36.09
C GLU A 22 15.85 -24.75 -36.35
N LEU A 23 14.85 -24.16 -35.68
CA LEU A 23 14.50 -22.75 -35.81
C LEU A 23 14.83 -21.91 -34.56
N ASP A 24 15.36 -22.51 -33.50
CA ASP A 24 15.85 -21.77 -32.35
C ASP A 24 17.21 -21.13 -32.66
N PRO A 25 17.43 -19.83 -32.38
CA PRO A 25 18.76 -19.21 -32.52
C PRO A 25 19.86 -19.91 -31.72
N LEU A 26 19.47 -20.64 -30.69
CA LEU A 26 20.34 -21.44 -29.82
C LEU A 26 19.90 -22.90 -29.83
N SER A 27 20.82 -23.84 -29.76
CA SER A 27 20.47 -25.22 -29.44
C SER A 27 19.92 -25.34 -28.03
N ALA A 28 19.09 -26.36 -27.76
CA ALA A 28 18.53 -26.60 -26.42
C ALA A 28 19.62 -26.64 -25.33
N ALA A 29 20.79 -27.21 -25.62
CA ALA A 29 21.90 -27.24 -24.67
C ALA A 29 22.47 -25.84 -24.39
N GLN A 30 22.63 -25.01 -25.41
CA GLN A 30 23.11 -23.63 -25.25
C GLN A 30 22.10 -22.80 -24.47
N ARG A 31 20.82 -22.91 -24.78
CA ARG A 31 19.75 -22.21 -24.05
C ARG A 31 19.71 -22.62 -22.58
N HIS A 32 19.82 -23.93 -22.30
CA HIS A 32 19.87 -24.46 -20.94
C HIS A 32 21.04 -23.88 -20.14
N GLN A 33 22.23 -23.84 -20.73
CA GLN A 33 23.43 -23.29 -20.11
C GLN A 33 23.28 -21.79 -19.84
N GLN A 34 22.83 -21.02 -20.82
CA GLN A 34 22.62 -19.56 -20.65
C GLN A 34 21.57 -19.25 -19.58
N ALA A 35 20.48 -20.02 -19.52
CA ALA A 35 19.46 -19.85 -18.50
C ALA A 35 19.99 -20.13 -17.06
N TYR A 36 20.92 -21.10 -16.93
CA TYR A 36 21.62 -21.34 -15.68
C TYR A 36 22.55 -20.19 -15.31
N GLU A 37 23.42 -19.78 -16.25
CA GLU A 37 24.37 -18.68 -16.04
C GLU A 37 23.68 -17.37 -15.68
N TYR A 38 22.56 -17.06 -16.33
CA TYR A 38 21.75 -15.89 -16.01
C TYR A 38 21.25 -15.93 -14.55
N ARG A 39 20.67 -17.06 -14.10
CA ARG A 39 20.17 -17.20 -12.72
C ARG A 39 21.28 -17.10 -11.69
N GLU A 40 22.44 -17.72 -11.97
CA GLU A 40 23.62 -17.62 -11.12
C GLU A 40 24.16 -16.19 -11.05
N GLN A 41 24.18 -15.46 -12.17
CA GLN A 41 24.57 -14.06 -12.20
C GLN A 41 23.64 -13.19 -11.37
N GLN A 42 22.32 -13.32 -11.50
CA GLN A 42 21.35 -12.56 -10.72
C GLN A 42 21.45 -12.88 -9.22
N ALA A 43 21.61 -14.15 -8.87
CA ALA A 43 21.84 -14.54 -7.49
C ALA A 43 23.13 -13.93 -6.91
N ASN A 44 24.22 -13.90 -7.70
CA ASN A 44 25.48 -13.29 -7.28
C ASN A 44 25.39 -11.75 -7.13
N ILE A 45 24.64 -11.07 -8.01
CA ILE A 45 24.40 -9.63 -7.90
C ILE A 45 23.71 -9.34 -6.54
N ASN A 46 22.65 -10.06 -6.23
CA ASN A 46 21.93 -9.89 -4.97
C ASN A 46 22.78 -10.25 -3.75
N TYR A 47 23.52 -11.35 -3.81
CA TYR A 47 24.41 -11.79 -2.71
C TYR A 47 25.55 -10.79 -2.42
N ASN A 48 26.07 -10.11 -3.43
CA ASN A 48 27.17 -9.14 -3.27
C ASN A 48 26.69 -7.73 -2.87
N ASN A 49 25.40 -7.46 -2.85
CA ASN A 49 24.85 -6.26 -2.28
C ASN A 49 25.08 -6.27 -0.75
N SER A 50 25.43 -5.13 -0.19
CA SER A 50 25.48 -5.02 1.27
C SER A 50 24.08 -5.16 1.85
N PRO A 51 23.90 -5.96 2.92
CA PRO A 51 22.61 -6.04 3.60
C PRO A 51 22.13 -4.65 4.05
N ALA A 52 20.83 -4.42 3.97
CA ALA A 52 20.23 -3.17 4.41
C ALA A 52 20.41 -2.99 5.93
N LEU A 53 20.65 -1.74 6.35
CA LEU A 53 20.65 -1.39 7.76
C LEU A 53 19.21 -1.14 8.23
N HIS A 54 18.74 -1.93 9.19
CA HIS A 54 17.39 -1.83 9.74
C HIS A 54 17.41 -1.04 11.05
N LEU A 55 17.06 0.23 10.97
CA LEU A 55 16.93 1.11 12.14
C LEU A 55 15.47 1.25 12.53
N ASN A 56 15.16 1.19 13.84
CA ASN A 56 13.86 1.55 14.37
C ASN A 56 13.95 2.85 15.19
N ASN A 57 12.83 3.36 15.69
CA ASN A 57 12.77 4.61 16.44
C ASN A 57 13.16 4.49 17.93
N GLY A 58 13.44 3.30 18.40
CA GLY A 58 13.82 3.03 19.80
C GLY A 58 12.66 2.99 20.80
N ASP A 59 11.42 3.18 20.40
CA ASP A 59 10.25 3.21 21.31
C ASP A 59 10.09 1.91 22.11
N GLU A 60 10.42 0.75 21.50
CA GLU A 60 10.30 -0.55 22.19
C GLU A 60 11.15 -0.64 23.47
N ALA A 61 12.31 0.02 23.47
CA ALA A 61 13.21 0.05 24.63
C ALA A 61 12.94 1.25 25.56
N ASN A 62 12.47 2.37 25.00
CA ASN A 62 12.43 3.65 25.71
C ASN A 62 11.03 4.03 26.23
N VAL A 63 9.96 3.48 25.67
CA VAL A 63 8.59 3.76 26.11
C VAL A 63 8.13 2.67 27.09
N PRO A 64 7.65 3.03 28.29
CA PRO A 64 7.21 2.07 29.29
C PRO A 64 6.09 1.15 28.80
N ASN A 65 6.14 -0.11 29.22
CA ASN A 65 5.09 -1.12 28.96
C ASN A 65 4.78 -1.32 27.48
N TYR A 66 5.76 -1.12 26.60
CA TYR A 66 5.61 -1.26 25.13
C TYR A 66 4.51 -0.38 24.53
N ALA A 67 4.15 0.72 25.18
CA ALA A 67 3.02 1.57 24.78
C ALA A 67 3.22 2.25 23.41
N GLY A 68 4.45 2.33 22.89
CA GLY A 68 4.75 2.80 21.53
C GLY A 68 4.67 1.72 20.45
N GLN A 69 4.34 0.48 20.81
CA GLN A 69 4.37 -0.67 19.94
C GLN A 69 2.96 -1.21 19.63
N PHE A 70 2.84 -1.96 18.55
CA PHE A 70 1.64 -2.71 18.19
C PHE A 70 1.42 -3.87 19.16
N HIS A 71 0.29 -3.87 19.82
CA HIS A 71 -0.08 -4.92 20.78
C HIS A 71 -1.53 -5.38 20.68
N LYS A 72 -2.28 -4.93 19.68
CA LYS A 72 -3.65 -5.36 19.42
C LYS A 72 -3.75 -6.89 19.35
N THR A 73 -4.82 -7.44 19.88
CA THR A 73 -5.14 -8.85 20.11
C THR A 73 -4.44 -9.52 21.29
N LEU A 74 -3.41 -8.91 21.88
CA LEU A 74 -2.84 -9.40 23.12
C LEU A 74 -3.78 -9.07 24.31
N PRO A 75 -3.63 -9.74 25.48
CA PRO A 75 -4.39 -9.39 26.68
C PRO A 75 -4.02 -8.00 27.20
N HIS A 76 -5.01 -7.19 27.57
CA HIS A 76 -4.85 -5.86 28.16
C HIS A 76 -5.52 -5.77 29.53
N ALA A 77 -4.95 -4.93 30.40
CA ALA A 77 -5.60 -4.51 31.62
C ALA A 77 -6.76 -3.53 31.33
N ALA A 78 -7.60 -3.26 32.32
CA ALA A 78 -8.76 -2.37 32.18
C ALA A 78 -8.43 -0.92 31.76
N ASN A 79 -7.21 -0.48 32.01
CA ASN A 79 -6.70 0.83 31.57
C ASN A 79 -6.03 0.80 30.18
N GLY A 80 -6.14 -0.30 29.44
CA GLY A 80 -5.58 -0.46 28.10
C GLY A 80 -4.07 -0.78 28.06
N THR A 81 -3.43 -1.00 29.21
CA THR A 81 -2.01 -1.43 29.23
C THR A 81 -1.92 -2.89 28.80
N VAL A 82 -1.07 -3.18 27.82
CA VAL A 82 -0.83 -4.55 27.35
C VAL A 82 -0.17 -5.40 28.43
N ASN A 83 -0.48 -6.70 28.47
CA ASN A 83 0.26 -7.66 29.29
C ASN A 83 1.69 -7.82 28.77
N SER A 84 2.67 -7.34 29.53
CA SER A 84 4.08 -7.33 29.13
C SER A 84 4.64 -8.72 28.89
N ALA A 85 4.18 -9.76 29.61
CA ALA A 85 4.62 -11.14 29.36
C ALA A 85 4.08 -11.66 28.02
N ALA A 86 2.85 -11.32 27.65
CA ALA A 86 2.28 -11.66 26.35
C ALA A 86 3.05 -10.96 25.21
N TYR A 87 3.41 -9.68 25.40
CA TYR A 87 4.22 -8.96 24.41
C TYR A 87 5.63 -9.58 24.25
N GLN A 88 6.30 -9.93 25.35
CA GLN A 88 7.59 -10.64 25.29
C GLN A 88 7.49 -11.98 24.56
N GLN A 89 6.37 -12.68 24.72
CA GLN A 89 6.15 -13.94 24.01
C GLN A 89 5.89 -13.71 22.50
N LEU A 90 5.26 -12.60 22.12
CA LEU A 90 5.18 -12.16 20.72
C LEU A 90 6.58 -11.90 20.13
N LEU A 91 7.46 -11.17 20.84
CA LEU A 91 8.85 -10.94 20.39
C LEU A 91 9.62 -12.26 20.23
N THR A 92 9.45 -13.19 21.16
CA THR A 92 10.05 -14.53 21.08
C THR A 92 9.55 -15.29 19.84
N ALA A 93 8.25 -15.20 19.53
CA ALA A 93 7.66 -15.84 18.36
C ALA A 93 8.17 -15.23 17.03
N ILE A 94 8.32 -13.90 16.97
CA ILE A 94 8.92 -13.17 15.84
C ILE A 94 10.35 -13.66 15.62
N GLN A 95 11.17 -13.70 16.69
CA GLN A 95 12.55 -14.16 16.62
C GLN A 95 12.66 -15.64 16.19
N ALA A 96 11.75 -16.48 16.64
CA ALA A 96 11.72 -17.91 16.26
C ALA A 96 11.30 -18.13 14.80
N GLY A 97 10.52 -17.21 14.21
CA GLY A 97 10.06 -17.29 12.82
C GLY A 97 9.29 -18.58 12.51
N SER A 98 8.56 -19.16 13.47
CA SER A 98 7.89 -20.44 13.30
C SER A 98 6.40 -20.40 13.61
N PHE A 99 5.62 -21.16 12.85
CA PHE A 99 4.17 -21.29 13.02
C PHE A 99 3.81 -21.65 14.47
N THR A 100 4.46 -22.66 15.04
CA THR A 100 4.18 -23.15 16.40
C THR A 100 4.43 -22.07 17.46
N ALA A 101 5.47 -21.25 17.29
CA ALA A 101 5.76 -20.18 18.24
C ALA A 101 4.66 -19.10 18.25
N PHE A 102 4.13 -18.73 17.08
CA PHE A 102 3.02 -17.78 16.99
C PHE A 102 1.72 -18.33 17.58
N GLU A 103 1.44 -19.64 17.42
CA GLU A 103 0.27 -20.29 18.05
C GLU A 103 0.33 -20.34 19.58
N GLN A 104 1.48 -20.06 20.18
CA GLN A 104 1.65 -19.97 21.64
C GLN A 104 1.55 -18.56 22.20
N VAL A 105 1.47 -17.52 21.33
CA VAL A 105 1.32 -16.13 21.80
C VAL A 105 -0.05 -15.97 22.48
N PRO A 106 -0.09 -15.47 23.73
CA PRO A 106 -1.36 -15.27 24.43
C PRO A 106 -2.28 -14.31 23.70
N ALA A 107 -3.51 -14.70 23.45
CA ALA A 107 -4.55 -13.89 22.83
C ALA A 107 -5.55 -13.38 23.86
N GLY A 108 -5.99 -12.13 23.74
CA GLY A 108 -7.06 -11.54 24.54
C GLY A 108 -8.46 -11.91 24.03
N GLY A 109 -8.57 -12.35 22.76
CA GLY A 109 -9.82 -12.70 22.10
C GLY A 109 -9.63 -13.67 20.93
N PRO A 110 -10.68 -13.93 20.13
CA PRO A 110 -10.65 -14.87 19.03
C PRO A 110 -10.01 -14.33 17.73
N VAL A 111 -9.81 -13.02 17.62
CA VAL A 111 -9.25 -12.39 16.41
C VAL A 111 -7.76 -12.69 16.32
N LYS A 112 -7.32 -13.11 15.12
CA LYS A 112 -5.97 -13.60 14.87
C LYS A 112 -5.04 -12.51 14.33
N LEU A 113 -3.74 -12.67 14.59
CA LEU A 113 -2.70 -11.85 13.93
C LEU A 113 -2.68 -12.12 12.41
N ALA A 114 -2.45 -11.07 11.63
CA ALA A 114 -2.44 -11.18 10.17
C ALA A 114 -1.08 -11.69 9.66
N ASN A 115 -0.98 -12.99 9.48
CA ASN A 115 0.09 -13.73 8.81
C ASN A 115 1.53 -13.21 9.05
N PRO A 116 2.03 -13.17 10.29
CA PRO A 116 3.36 -12.62 10.59
C PRO A 116 4.50 -13.41 9.90
N LEU A 117 4.28 -14.69 9.55
CA LEU A 117 5.26 -15.52 8.84
C LEU A 117 5.48 -15.13 7.38
N ALA A 118 4.63 -14.29 6.80
CA ALA A 118 4.89 -13.77 5.45
C ALA A 118 6.22 -13.03 5.34
N ALA A 119 6.72 -12.47 6.45
CA ALA A 119 8.04 -11.85 6.53
C ALA A 119 9.22 -12.85 6.34
N GLN A 120 8.97 -14.15 6.40
CA GLN A 120 10.00 -15.20 6.33
C GLN A 120 10.08 -15.87 4.93
N VAL A 121 9.30 -15.42 3.97
CA VAL A 121 9.30 -15.97 2.61
C VAL A 121 10.44 -15.35 1.81
N TYR A 122 11.26 -16.19 1.19
CA TYR A 122 12.30 -15.74 0.26
C TYR A 122 11.72 -15.30 -1.08
N ASP A 123 12.15 -14.15 -1.58
CA ASP A 123 11.78 -13.65 -2.91
C ASP A 123 12.79 -14.13 -3.95
N LEU A 124 12.28 -14.54 -5.14
CA LEU A 124 13.10 -15.09 -6.24
C LEU A 124 13.24 -14.12 -7.41
N GLU A 125 12.49 -13.02 -7.42
CA GLU A 125 12.54 -11.95 -8.41
C GLU A 125 12.71 -10.62 -7.67
N GLY A 126 13.54 -9.73 -8.18
CA GLY A 126 13.95 -8.54 -7.48
C GLY A 126 14.94 -8.85 -6.36
N ARG A 127 15.01 -7.97 -5.37
CA ARG A 127 15.78 -8.19 -4.14
C ARG A 127 14.90 -8.91 -3.11
N ASP A 128 15.53 -9.68 -2.22
CA ASP A 128 14.82 -10.28 -1.10
C ASP A 128 14.15 -9.21 -0.22
N SER A 129 13.00 -9.51 0.33
CA SER A 129 12.22 -8.59 1.16
C SER A 129 12.99 -8.05 2.39
N HIS A 130 14.02 -8.76 2.84
CA HIS A 130 14.89 -8.33 3.94
C HIS A 130 16.01 -7.35 3.49
N ASP A 131 16.23 -7.16 2.19
CA ASP A 131 17.30 -6.31 1.66
C ASP A 131 16.89 -4.85 1.42
N TYR A 132 15.69 -4.46 1.80
CA TYR A 132 15.21 -3.08 1.72
C TYR A 132 15.29 -2.40 3.08
N GLY A 133 16.02 -1.26 3.17
CA GLY A 133 16.05 -0.40 4.35
C GLY A 133 14.93 0.64 4.31
N MET A 134 14.56 1.16 5.48
CA MET A 134 13.59 2.25 5.60
C MET A 134 14.04 3.26 6.64
N LYS A 135 13.57 4.52 6.50
CA LYS A 135 13.64 5.52 7.56
C LYS A 135 12.86 5.00 8.78
N PRO A 136 13.36 5.20 10.02
CA PRO A 136 12.61 4.89 11.23
C PRO A 136 11.25 5.62 11.27
N ALA A 137 10.21 4.93 11.78
CA ALA A 137 8.93 5.57 12.03
C ALA A 137 9.08 6.73 13.03
N PRO A 138 8.25 7.79 12.97
CA PRO A 138 8.23 8.82 14.00
C PRO A 138 8.06 8.22 15.41
N ALA A 139 8.88 8.65 16.36
CA ALA A 139 8.81 8.18 17.75
C ALA A 139 7.50 8.66 18.42
N LEU A 140 6.94 7.86 19.32
CA LEU A 140 5.66 8.12 19.99
C LEU A 140 5.54 9.53 20.57
N GLY A 141 6.57 9.99 21.26
CA GLY A 141 6.61 11.31 21.91
C GLY A 141 7.09 12.46 21.01
N SER A 142 7.30 12.23 19.71
CA SER A 142 7.81 13.26 18.78
C SER A 142 6.74 14.25 18.34
N ALA A 143 7.17 15.42 17.87
CA ALA A 143 6.29 16.40 17.27
C ALA A 143 5.70 15.88 15.95
N GLU A 144 6.47 15.13 15.17
CA GLU A 144 6.02 14.52 13.92
C GLU A 144 4.85 13.53 14.17
N ALA A 145 5.00 12.57 15.10
CA ALA A 145 3.93 11.63 15.45
C ALA A 145 2.66 12.35 15.96
N ALA A 146 2.84 13.41 16.74
CA ALA A 146 1.74 14.24 17.22
C ALA A 146 1.00 14.96 16.08
N ALA A 147 1.75 15.50 15.12
CA ALA A 147 1.18 16.21 13.97
C ALA A 147 0.37 15.26 13.07
N GLU A 148 0.90 14.09 12.78
CA GLU A 148 0.18 13.04 12.03
C GLU A 148 -1.10 12.60 12.75
N MET A 149 -1.06 12.44 14.07
CA MET A 149 -2.26 12.08 14.82
C MET A 149 -3.31 13.19 14.82
N VAL A 150 -2.93 14.47 14.88
CA VAL A 150 -3.87 15.59 14.69
C VAL A 150 -4.53 15.51 13.32
N GLU A 151 -3.77 15.17 12.27
CA GLU A 151 -4.32 14.95 10.92
C GLU A 151 -5.33 13.80 10.89
N VAL A 152 -5.00 12.64 11.44
CA VAL A 152 -5.90 11.47 11.48
C VAL A 152 -7.19 11.78 12.25
N TYR A 153 -7.10 12.52 13.35
CA TYR A 153 -8.29 12.98 14.11
C TYR A 153 -9.12 14.00 13.31
N ALA A 154 -8.47 14.90 12.56
CA ALA A 154 -9.17 15.84 11.69
C ALA A 154 -9.89 15.10 10.56
N GLN A 155 -9.24 14.13 9.93
CA GLN A 155 -9.86 13.25 8.93
C GLN A 155 -11.06 12.50 9.51
N ALA A 156 -10.96 11.96 10.73
CA ALA A 156 -12.08 11.27 11.39
C ALA A 156 -13.30 12.18 11.60
N LEU A 157 -13.09 13.47 11.88
CA LEU A 157 -14.17 14.45 12.03
C LEU A 157 -14.76 14.92 10.70
N LEU A 158 -13.96 14.94 9.62
CA LEU A 158 -14.30 15.49 8.31
C LEU A 158 -14.59 14.41 7.26
N ARG A 159 -14.59 13.16 7.65
CA ARG A 159 -14.72 11.96 6.80
C ARG A 159 -15.90 12.02 5.82
N ASP A 160 -16.98 12.72 6.19
CA ASP A 160 -18.22 12.82 5.43
C ASP A 160 -18.35 14.11 4.60
N VAL A 161 -17.38 15.03 4.69
CA VAL A 161 -17.40 16.26 3.90
C VAL A 161 -16.99 15.95 2.46
N PRO A 162 -17.78 16.33 1.45
CA PRO A 162 -17.39 16.18 0.05
C PRO A 162 -16.11 16.95 -0.27
N PHE A 163 -15.22 16.35 -1.03
CA PHE A 163 -13.96 17.00 -1.45
C PHE A 163 -14.19 18.31 -2.21
N SER A 164 -15.29 18.41 -2.98
CA SER A 164 -15.69 19.62 -3.69
C SER A 164 -16.11 20.78 -2.79
N GLU A 165 -16.40 20.52 -1.50
CA GLU A 165 -16.80 21.55 -0.54
C GLU A 165 -15.64 22.08 0.33
N TYR A 166 -14.43 21.57 0.15
CA TYR A 166 -13.31 21.86 1.05
C TYR A 166 -12.98 23.34 1.16
N THR A 167 -13.03 24.08 0.06
CA THR A 167 -12.75 25.54 0.04
C THR A 167 -13.83 26.38 0.69
N SER A 168 -15.04 25.87 0.85
CA SER A 168 -16.19 26.58 1.44
C SER A 168 -16.58 26.08 2.83
N ASN A 169 -16.07 24.92 3.27
CA ASN A 169 -16.47 24.30 4.53
C ASN A 169 -15.67 24.87 5.71
N ALA A 170 -16.35 25.52 6.64
CA ALA A 170 -15.73 26.15 7.80
C ALA A 170 -14.95 25.17 8.70
N ASN A 171 -15.36 23.89 8.79
CA ASN A 171 -14.64 22.90 9.60
C ASN A 171 -13.36 22.42 8.90
N VAL A 172 -13.34 22.35 7.57
CA VAL A 172 -12.13 22.09 6.79
C VAL A 172 -11.12 23.23 6.99
N MET A 173 -11.56 24.48 6.90
CA MET A 173 -10.69 25.65 7.16
C MET A 173 -10.11 25.63 8.58
N LYS A 174 -10.92 25.26 9.60
CA LYS A 174 -10.40 25.12 10.98
C LYS A 174 -9.36 24.01 11.10
N ALA A 175 -9.58 22.86 10.45
CA ALA A 175 -8.61 21.78 10.42
C ALA A 175 -7.31 22.19 9.72
N ALA A 176 -7.39 22.86 8.57
CA ALA A 176 -6.25 23.40 7.86
C ALA A 176 -5.42 24.34 8.74
N ASN A 177 -6.06 25.29 9.42
CA ASN A 177 -5.40 26.20 10.35
C ASN A 177 -4.78 25.45 11.55
N ALA A 178 -5.44 24.40 12.06
CA ALA A 178 -4.90 23.60 13.16
C ALA A 178 -3.66 22.82 12.75
N LEU A 179 -3.59 22.32 11.53
CA LEU A 179 -2.42 21.61 11.01
C LEU A 179 -1.29 22.56 10.65
N ALA A 180 -1.59 23.74 10.13
CA ALA A 180 -0.60 24.75 9.71
C ALA A 180 0.30 25.27 10.84
N ILE A 181 -0.13 25.16 12.09
CA ILE A 181 0.65 25.61 13.26
C ILE A 181 1.46 24.51 13.93
N LEU A 182 1.36 23.26 13.45
CA LEU A 182 2.06 22.13 14.04
C LEU A 182 3.50 22.06 13.55
N THR A 183 4.42 21.80 14.47
CA THR A 183 5.81 21.50 14.13
C THR A 183 5.90 20.12 13.48
N ASP A 184 6.75 19.99 12.47
CA ASP A 184 7.06 18.74 11.75
C ASP A 184 5.85 18.10 11.02
N PHE A 185 4.79 18.88 10.74
CA PHE A 185 3.73 18.40 9.85
C PHE A 185 4.19 18.47 8.39
N THR A 186 4.07 17.35 7.67
CA THR A 186 4.57 17.19 6.30
C THR A 186 3.49 17.26 5.22
N GLY A 187 2.22 17.27 5.61
CA GLY A 187 1.09 17.35 4.67
C GLY A 187 0.74 18.77 4.22
N PRO A 188 -0.11 18.92 3.20
CA PRO A 188 -0.66 20.22 2.79
C PRO A 188 -1.52 20.85 3.89
N THR A 189 -1.42 22.17 4.04
CA THR A 189 -2.13 22.94 5.09
C THR A 189 -3.14 23.94 4.55
N SER A 190 -3.29 24.10 3.22
CA SER A 190 -4.38 24.87 2.65
C SER A 190 -5.68 24.07 2.59
N ALA A 191 -6.83 24.71 2.77
CA ALA A 191 -8.12 24.02 2.75
C ALA A 191 -8.36 23.25 1.42
N GLU A 192 -7.95 23.82 0.31
CA GLU A 192 -8.09 23.22 -1.04
C GLU A 192 -7.31 21.91 -1.18
N LEU A 193 -6.10 21.85 -0.60
CA LEU A 193 -5.18 20.74 -0.74
C LEU A 193 -5.18 19.81 0.48
N LEU A 194 -6.00 20.10 1.47
CA LEU A 194 -6.00 19.38 2.75
C LEU A 194 -6.17 17.88 2.55
N PHE A 195 -5.37 17.10 3.25
CA PHE A 195 -5.35 15.64 3.20
C PHE A 195 -5.00 15.02 1.85
N ARG A 196 -4.42 15.80 0.91
CA ARG A 196 -3.84 15.25 -0.32
C ARG A 196 -2.42 14.71 -0.07
N GLY A 197 -1.91 13.95 -1.01
CA GLY A 197 -0.50 13.55 -1.05
C GLY A 197 0.43 14.72 -1.39
N ILE A 198 1.73 14.42 -1.46
CA ILE A 198 2.80 15.41 -1.67
C ILE A 198 3.60 15.17 -2.94
N PHE A 199 3.30 14.11 -3.68
CA PHE A 199 4.00 13.77 -4.91
C PHE A 199 3.43 14.53 -6.12
N GLU A 200 4.17 14.52 -7.21
CA GLU A 200 3.75 15.18 -8.45
C GLU A 200 2.38 14.64 -8.92
N GLY A 201 1.45 15.55 -9.22
CA GLY A 201 0.08 15.22 -9.61
C GLY A 201 -0.92 15.13 -8.46
N ASP A 202 -0.50 14.86 -7.23
CA ASP A 202 -1.40 14.72 -6.07
C ASP A 202 -2.27 15.96 -5.84
N GLN A 203 -1.73 17.13 -6.11
CA GLN A 203 -2.35 18.42 -5.84
C GLN A 203 -3.01 19.06 -7.07
N THR A 204 -3.09 18.31 -8.19
CA THR A 204 -3.66 18.81 -9.46
C THR A 204 -5.03 18.17 -9.74
N GLY A 205 -6.01 18.96 -10.18
CA GLY A 205 -7.34 18.48 -10.53
C GLY A 205 -8.14 17.88 -9.37
N PRO A 206 -9.10 16.98 -9.62
CA PRO A 206 -9.93 16.34 -8.60
C PRO A 206 -9.10 15.64 -7.51
N TYR A 207 -9.67 15.52 -6.31
CA TYR A 207 -9.04 14.80 -5.19
C TYR A 207 -8.75 13.34 -5.53
N ILE A 208 -9.71 12.67 -6.15
CA ILE A 208 -9.62 11.25 -6.53
C ILE A 208 -9.02 11.12 -7.92
N SER A 209 -8.11 10.17 -8.09
CA SER A 209 -7.45 9.86 -9.37
C SER A 209 -8.46 9.44 -10.45
N GLN A 210 -8.18 9.80 -11.69
CA GLN A 210 -8.94 9.39 -12.86
C GLN A 210 -9.06 7.86 -13.00
N PHE A 211 -8.06 7.13 -12.51
CA PHE A 211 -8.06 5.66 -12.52
C PHE A 211 -9.07 5.04 -11.52
N LEU A 212 -9.66 5.83 -10.61
CA LEU A 212 -10.76 5.42 -9.73
C LEU A 212 -12.14 5.93 -10.20
N TYR A 213 -12.18 6.66 -11.33
CA TYR A 213 -13.42 7.17 -11.90
C TYR A 213 -13.76 6.56 -13.27
N LYS A 214 -12.74 6.40 -14.14
CA LYS A 214 -12.95 5.92 -15.51
C LYS A 214 -13.40 4.47 -15.53
N ASP A 215 -14.29 4.14 -16.47
CA ASP A 215 -14.75 2.79 -16.69
C ASP A 215 -13.60 1.82 -16.97
N ILE A 216 -13.68 0.61 -16.44
CA ILE A 216 -12.67 -0.43 -16.57
C ILE A 216 -13.07 -1.37 -17.71
N PRO A 217 -12.26 -1.46 -18.78
CA PRO A 217 -12.46 -2.47 -19.82
C PRO A 217 -11.99 -3.84 -19.33
N ALA A 218 -12.95 -4.71 -19.02
CA ALA A 218 -12.68 -6.06 -18.50
C ALA A 218 -13.07 -7.12 -19.56
N GLY A 219 -12.25 -7.26 -20.60
CA GLY A 219 -12.56 -8.11 -21.76
C GLY A 219 -13.81 -7.62 -22.49
N PRO A 220 -14.84 -8.45 -22.71
CA PRO A 220 -16.08 -8.05 -23.38
C PRO A 220 -17.03 -7.23 -22.49
N LYS A 221 -16.64 -6.94 -21.25
CA LYS A 221 -17.44 -6.22 -20.26
C LYS A 221 -16.80 -4.87 -19.93
N VAL A 222 -17.63 -3.86 -19.71
CA VAL A 222 -17.24 -2.58 -19.14
C VAL A 222 -17.79 -2.51 -17.72
N VAL A 223 -16.93 -2.14 -16.76
CA VAL A 223 -17.30 -2.01 -15.34
C VAL A 223 -17.20 -0.54 -14.96
N ASP A 224 -18.32 0.06 -14.54
CA ASP A 224 -18.31 1.41 -13.97
C ASP A 224 -17.68 1.41 -12.56
N GLN A 225 -17.08 2.52 -12.17
CA GLN A 225 -16.41 2.64 -10.88
C GLN A 225 -17.30 3.32 -9.82
N LYS A 226 -18.56 2.89 -9.73
CA LYS A 226 -19.44 3.20 -8.62
C LYS A 226 -19.31 2.15 -7.53
N TYR A 227 -19.08 2.61 -6.32
CA TYR A 227 -18.84 1.73 -5.17
C TYR A 227 -19.95 1.90 -4.13
N THR A 228 -20.37 0.79 -3.51
CA THR A 228 -21.20 0.86 -2.30
C THR A 228 -20.45 1.66 -1.24
N ARG A 229 -21.16 2.50 -0.52
CA ARG A 229 -20.58 3.40 0.48
C ARG A 229 -21.05 3.05 1.89
N TYR A 230 -20.33 3.47 2.90
CA TYR A 230 -20.79 3.40 4.28
C TYR A 230 -21.70 4.58 4.61
N LYS A 231 -22.63 4.35 5.55
CA LYS A 231 -23.55 5.39 6.00
C LYS A 231 -22.78 6.53 6.67
N ALA A 232 -23.08 7.76 6.24
CA ALA A 232 -22.48 8.96 6.80
C ALA A 232 -22.78 9.08 8.31
N GLY A 233 -21.82 9.62 9.07
CA GLY A 233 -21.92 9.83 10.50
C GLY A 233 -21.66 8.59 11.35
N GLU A 234 -21.55 7.39 10.78
CA GLU A 234 -21.22 6.19 11.54
C GLU A 234 -19.72 6.12 11.82
N ASN A 235 -19.37 6.12 13.11
CA ASN A 235 -18.02 5.90 13.60
C ASN A 235 -18.05 4.87 14.72
N PHE A 236 -16.94 4.15 14.89
CA PHE A 236 -16.79 3.00 15.76
C PHE A 236 -15.70 3.25 16.81
N MET A 237 -15.63 2.39 17.82
CA MET A 237 -14.68 2.49 18.93
C MET A 237 -14.74 3.84 19.67
N THR A 238 -15.94 4.40 19.76
CA THR A 238 -16.18 5.72 20.36
C THR A 238 -16.46 5.68 21.87
N THR A 239 -16.40 4.51 22.48
CA THR A 239 -16.49 4.31 23.93
C THR A 239 -15.31 3.51 24.46
N PRO A 240 -14.84 3.74 25.72
CA PRO A 240 -13.72 2.99 26.28
C PRO A 240 -13.94 1.48 26.31
N SER A 241 -15.16 1.02 26.56
CA SER A 241 -15.47 -0.42 26.60
C SER A 241 -15.41 -1.07 25.20
N GLU A 242 -15.92 -0.39 24.17
CA GLU A 242 -15.82 -0.86 22.77
C GLU A 242 -14.37 -0.89 22.31
N TRP A 243 -13.61 0.19 22.56
CA TRP A 243 -12.20 0.27 22.23
C TRP A 243 -11.40 -0.87 22.87
N LEU A 244 -11.53 -1.07 24.21
CA LEU A 244 -10.80 -2.11 24.94
C LEU A 244 -11.17 -3.53 24.48
N ALA A 245 -12.43 -3.78 24.14
CA ALA A 245 -12.84 -5.07 23.60
C ALA A 245 -12.14 -5.37 22.27
N ILE A 246 -12.07 -4.39 21.37
CA ILE A 246 -11.41 -4.54 20.07
C ILE A 246 -9.90 -4.68 20.24
N GLU A 247 -9.26 -3.92 21.14
CA GLU A 247 -7.84 -4.07 21.43
C GLU A 247 -7.49 -5.46 22.00
N ASN A 248 -8.36 -6.06 22.79
CA ASN A 248 -8.23 -7.44 23.24
C ASN A 248 -8.55 -8.49 22.15
N GLY A 249 -8.77 -8.08 20.89
CA GLY A 249 -9.09 -9.01 19.83
C GLY A 249 -10.47 -9.63 19.90
N GLN A 250 -11.44 -8.99 20.55
CA GLN A 250 -12.85 -9.40 20.49
C GLN A 250 -13.44 -9.04 19.12
N MET A 251 -14.42 -9.84 18.67
CA MET A 251 -15.19 -9.51 17.49
C MET A 251 -16.01 -8.24 17.71
N PRO A 252 -16.13 -7.34 16.71
CA PRO A 252 -16.92 -6.15 16.84
C PRO A 252 -18.40 -6.51 17.10
N SER A 253 -19.02 -5.79 18.03
CA SER A 253 -20.46 -5.92 18.33
C SER A 253 -21.36 -5.14 17.36
N LYS A 254 -20.77 -4.28 16.54
CA LYS A 254 -21.43 -3.46 15.52
C LYS A 254 -20.99 -3.89 14.11
N SER A 255 -21.82 -3.62 13.13
CA SER A 255 -21.52 -3.80 11.71
C SER A 255 -21.72 -2.49 10.95
N VAL A 256 -21.10 -2.38 9.79
CA VAL A 256 -21.29 -1.23 8.91
C VAL A 256 -22.64 -1.27 8.21
N ASN A 257 -23.28 -0.11 8.04
CA ASN A 257 -24.44 0.07 7.20
C ASN A 257 -24.02 0.51 5.80
N THR A 258 -24.29 -0.32 4.79
CA THR A 258 -23.98 0.00 3.39
C THR A 258 -25.12 0.78 2.73
N GLN A 259 -24.76 1.67 1.81
CA GLN A 259 -25.66 2.52 1.04
C GLN A 259 -25.47 2.27 -0.46
N THR A 260 -26.40 2.73 -1.27
CA THR A 260 -26.39 2.63 -2.73
C THR A 260 -25.05 3.13 -3.31
N ALA A 261 -24.57 2.43 -4.34
CA ALA A 261 -23.31 2.74 -5.00
C ALA A 261 -23.34 4.12 -5.70
N ARG A 262 -22.20 4.82 -5.65
CA ARG A 262 -21.94 6.08 -6.37
C ARG A 262 -20.45 6.22 -6.65
N TYR A 263 -20.07 7.20 -7.45
CA TYR A 263 -18.70 7.66 -7.55
C TYR A 263 -18.25 8.30 -6.23
N MET A 264 -16.97 8.15 -5.87
CA MET A 264 -16.43 8.61 -4.60
C MET A 264 -16.49 10.14 -4.49
N LEU A 265 -17.01 10.66 -3.38
CA LEU A 265 -17.10 12.08 -3.08
C LEU A 265 -16.37 12.48 -1.81
N THR A 266 -16.15 11.55 -0.88
CA THR A 266 -15.75 11.83 0.50
C THR A 266 -14.63 10.90 0.95
N GLY A 267 -13.93 11.28 2.02
CA GLY A 267 -12.95 10.41 2.67
C GLY A 267 -13.57 9.07 3.14
N ARG A 268 -14.86 9.08 3.54
CA ARG A 268 -15.57 7.83 3.90
C ARG A 268 -15.76 6.92 2.67
N ASP A 269 -16.09 7.45 1.51
CA ASP A 269 -16.21 6.65 0.29
C ASP A 269 -14.85 6.02 -0.08
N LEU A 270 -13.76 6.80 0.02
CA LEU A 270 -12.41 6.31 -0.23
C LEU A 270 -11.99 5.26 0.81
N SER A 271 -12.26 5.51 2.10
CA SER A 271 -11.98 4.51 3.16
C SER A 271 -12.78 3.22 2.96
N ARG A 272 -14.00 3.32 2.41
CA ARG A 272 -14.82 2.14 2.07
C ARG A 272 -14.17 1.31 0.95
N TYR A 273 -13.61 1.95 -0.07
CA TYR A 273 -12.92 1.26 -1.15
C TYR A 273 -11.75 0.44 -0.59
N VAL A 274 -10.82 1.08 0.13
CA VAL A 274 -9.61 0.44 0.68
C VAL A 274 -9.86 -0.46 1.89
N HIS A 275 -11.10 -0.67 2.29
CA HIS A 275 -11.47 -1.63 3.31
C HIS A 275 -11.69 -3.05 2.73
N GLN A 276 -12.09 -3.15 1.47
CA GLN A 276 -12.47 -4.42 0.83
C GLN A 276 -11.90 -4.57 -0.60
N ASP A 277 -10.85 -3.81 -0.93
CA ASP A 277 -10.10 -4.00 -2.16
C ASP A 277 -9.22 -5.27 -2.09
N TYR A 278 -8.94 -5.85 -3.27
CA TYR A 278 -7.92 -6.88 -3.39
C TYR A 278 -6.54 -6.24 -3.58
N THR A 279 -5.50 -6.93 -3.15
CA THR A 279 -4.11 -6.47 -3.01
C THR A 279 -3.64 -5.48 -4.09
N TYR A 280 -3.80 -5.81 -5.39
CA TYR A 280 -3.35 -4.96 -6.50
C TYR A 280 -4.50 -4.54 -7.44
N GLN A 281 -5.74 -4.63 -6.97
CA GLN A 281 -6.94 -4.37 -7.80
C GLN A 281 -6.93 -2.99 -8.44
N ALA A 282 -6.62 -1.93 -7.71
CA ALA A 282 -6.63 -0.56 -8.23
C ALA A 282 -5.64 -0.39 -9.40
N TYR A 283 -4.49 -1.02 -9.31
CA TYR A 283 -3.40 -0.90 -10.29
C TYR A 283 -3.63 -1.80 -11.51
N GLN A 284 -4.21 -2.98 -11.29
CA GLN A 284 -4.68 -3.84 -12.39
C GLN A 284 -5.79 -3.13 -13.18
N ASN A 285 -6.72 -2.46 -12.51
CA ASN A 285 -7.74 -1.66 -13.17
C ASN A 285 -7.12 -0.49 -13.96
N ALA A 286 -6.13 0.22 -13.38
CA ALA A 286 -5.40 1.26 -14.07
C ALA A 286 -4.66 0.72 -15.29
N ALA A 287 -4.00 -0.45 -15.19
CA ALA A 287 -3.36 -1.13 -16.32
C ALA A 287 -4.35 -1.43 -17.45
N LEU A 288 -5.53 -1.97 -17.14
CA LEU A 288 -6.57 -2.26 -18.14
C LEU A 288 -7.08 -0.98 -18.83
N ILE A 289 -7.25 0.11 -18.07
CA ILE A 289 -7.62 1.41 -18.63
C ILE A 289 -6.53 1.92 -19.58
N LEU A 290 -5.26 1.92 -19.14
CA LEU A 290 -4.10 2.36 -19.94
C LEU A 290 -3.93 1.51 -21.21
N LEU A 291 -4.02 0.19 -21.11
CA LEU A 291 -3.96 -0.72 -22.25
C LEU A 291 -5.06 -0.44 -23.26
N SER A 292 -6.25 -0.04 -22.83
CA SER A 292 -7.36 0.29 -23.72
C SER A 292 -7.13 1.57 -24.55
N TRP A 293 -6.23 2.45 -24.12
CA TRP A 293 -5.87 3.66 -24.89
C TRP A 293 -4.87 3.37 -26.01
N GLY A 294 -4.27 2.16 -26.03
CA GLY A 294 -3.46 1.66 -27.11
C GLY A 294 -2.06 2.28 -27.19
N PRO A 295 -1.34 2.08 -28.32
CA PRO A 295 0.09 2.40 -28.44
C PRO A 295 0.45 3.88 -28.25
N SER A 296 -0.49 4.80 -28.38
CA SER A 296 -0.25 6.24 -28.23
C SER A 296 0.23 6.63 -26.83
N VAL A 297 -0.12 5.83 -25.81
CA VAL A 297 0.26 6.06 -24.40
C VAL A 297 1.34 5.10 -23.90
N TRP A 298 1.86 4.21 -24.75
CA TRP A 298 2.96 3.35 -24.36
C TRP A 298 4.26 4.15 -24.25
N ASP A 299 5.20 3.69 -23.41
CA ASP A 299 6.52 4.29 -23.32
C ASP A 299 7.18 4.38 -24.70
N ASP A 300 7.96 5.45 -24.93
CA ASP A 300 8.60 5.69 -26.22
C ASP A 300 9.68 4.65 -26.56
N GLY A 301 10.24 3.98 -25.54
CA GLY A 301 11.18 2.86 -25.71
C GLY A 301 10.50 1.56 -26.16
N ASN A 302 9.18 1.41 -26.09
CA ASN A 302 8.50 0.19 -26.50
C ASN A 302 8.61 -0.02 -28.04
N PRO A 303 9.33 -1.03 -28.54
CA PRO A 303 9.58 -1.22 -29.98
C PRO A 303 8.29 -1.54 -30.76
N TYR A 304 7.28 -2.11 -30.10
CA TYR A 304 6.01 -2.43 -30.75
C TYR A 304 5.13 -1.20 -31.02
N LYS A 305 5.45 -0.05 -30.42
CA LYS A 305 4.76 1.22 -30.68
C LYS A 305 4.81 1.63 -32.15
N THR A 306 5.91 1.33 -32.82
CA THR A 306 6.16 1.68 -34.23
C THR A 306 6.28 0.47 -35.16
N ALA A 307 6.21 -0.75 -34.64
CA ALA A 307 6.35 -1.98 -35.43
C ALA A 307 5.23 -2.15 -36.42
N THR A 308 5.56 -2.59 -37.65
CA THR A 308 4.58 -2.73 -38.76
C THR A 308 4.25 -4.18 -39.12
N ARG A 309 5.00 -5.15 -38.59
CA ARG A 309 4.87 -6.58 -38.91
C ARG A 309 4.55 -7.47 -37.72
N GLN A 310 4.74 -6.99 -36.52
CA GLN A 310 4.49 -7.70 -35.27
C GLN A 310 3.91 -6.74 -34.25
N GLY A 311 3.22 -7.26 -33.24
CA GLY A 311 2.61 -6.48 -32.17
C GLY A 311 2.98 -7.05 -30.82
N ALA A 312 2.93 -6.22 -29.78
CA ALA A 312 3.07 -6.65 -28.41
C ALA A 312 1.91 -7.61 -28.02
N PHE A 313 2.24 -8.69 -27.32
CA PHE A 313 1.24 -9.62 -26.79
C PHE A 313 1.68 -10.23 -25.48
N ILE A 314 2.70 -11.12 -25.48
CA ILE A 314 3.31 -11.67 -24.26
C ILE A 314 4.28 -10.63 -23.73
N ASP A 315 5.37 -10.36 -24.45
CA ASP A 315 6.38 -9.38 -24.05
C ASP A 315 5.92 -7.97 -24.42
N LEU A 316 6.10 -7.01 -23.49
CA LEU A 316 5.72 -5.60 -23.63
C LEU A 316 4.23 -5.38 -23.95
N GLY A 317 3.41 -6.40 -23.76
CA GLY A 317 1.97 -6.39 -23.97
C GLY A 317 1.17 -6.63 -22.69
N ALA A 318 -0.14 -6.84 -22.84
CA ALA A 318 -1.06 -6.97 -21.71
C ALA A 318 -0.68 -8.10 -20.75
N ALA A 319 -0.22 -9.24 -21.26
CA ALA A 319 0.11 -10.40 -20.42
C ALA A 319 1.23 -10.05 -19.44
N GLU A 320 2.32 -9.49 -19.94
CA GLU A 320 3.48 -9.14 -19.12
C GLU A 320 3.21 -7.98 -18.18
N ILE A 321 2.54 -6.91 -18.64
CA ILE A 321 2.23 -5.74 -17.80
C ILE A 321 1.39 -6.14 -16.60
N LEU A 322 0.32 -6.94 -16.82
CA LEU A 322 -0.55 -7.39 -15.75
C LEU A 322 0.16 -8.33 -14.76
N ASP A 323 0.99 -9.24 -15.26
CA ASP A 323 1.79 -10.15 -14.43
C ASP A 323 2.82 -9.38 -13.59
N THR A 324 3.55 -8.43 -14.21
CA THR A 324 4.57 -7.63 -13.51
C THR A 324 3.95 -6.74 -12.42
N VAL A 325 2.78 -6.15 -12.67
CA VAL A 325 2.02 -5.41 -11.63
C VAL A 325 1.68 -6.33 -10.45
N ALA A 326 1.21 -7.55 -10.71
CA ALA A 326 0.85 -8.51 -9.66
C ALA A 326 2.08 -8.97 -8.86
N LYS A 327 3.20 -9.26 -9.54
CA LYS A 327 4.47 -9.64 -8.91
C LYS A 327 5.00 -8.53 -8.01
N ALA A 328 5.07 -7.30 -8.53
CA ALA A 328 5.54 -6.14 -7.79
C ALA A 328 4.67 -5.88 -6.53
N GLY A 329 3.36 -5.96 -6.66
CA GLY A 329 2.45 -5.80 -5.52
C GLY A 329 2.66 -6.85 -4.43
N ASN A 330 2.89 -8.10 -4.80
CA ASN A 330 3.13 -9.19 -3.84
C ASN A 330 4.51 -9.05 -3.16
N ALA A 331 5.56 -8.76 -3.91
CA ALA A 331 6.91 -8.57 -3.36
C ALA A 331 6.95 -7.37 -2.40
N ALA A 332 6.33 -6.24 -2.78
CA ALA A 332 6.23 -5.06 -1.91
C ALA A 332 5.48 -5.35 -0.60
N LEU A 333 4.45 -6.19 -0.65
CA LEU A 333 3.73 -6.59 0.55
C LEU A 333 4.60 -7.43 1.48
N ARG A 334 5.46 -8.33 0.96
CA ARG A 334 6.43 -9.08 1.76
C ARG A 334 7.48 -8.17 2.39
N ALA A 335 8.05 -7.24 1.63
CA ALA A 335 8.97 -6.24 2.15
C ALA A 335 8.32 -5.41 3.30
N ALA A 336 7.07 -4.96 3.10
CA ALA A 336 6.31 -4.29 4.14
C ALA A 336 6.10 -5.17 5.38
N TRP A 337 5.83 -6.48 5.22
CA TRP A 337 5.63 -7.41 6.35
C TRP A 337 6.90 -7.63 7.14
N PHE A 338 8.06 -7.71 6.48
CA PHE A 338 9.34 -7.75 7.19
C PHE A 338 9.56 -6.48 8.03
N GLN A 339 9.39 -5.31 7.44
CA GLN A 339 9.52 -4.04 8.15
C GLN A 339 8.54 -3.94 9.33
N LYS A 340 7.29 -4.35 9.15
CA LYS A 340 6.26 -4.35 10.19
C LYS A 340 6.62 -5.21 11.39
N TRP A 341 6.92 -6.47 11.15
CA TRP A 341 7.05 -7.47 12.21
C TRP A 341 8.48 -7.54 12.79
N ASN A 342 9.49 -7.44 11.93
CA ASN A 342 10.88 -7.68 12.35
C ASN A 342 11.62 -6.39 12.74
N VAL A 343 11.21 -5.21 12.22
CA VAL A 343 11.95 -3.96 12.43
C VAL A 343 11.19 -2.97 13.31
N HIS A 344 10.00 -2.50 12.91
CA HIS A 344 9.39 -1.31 13.49
C HIS A 344 8.33 -1.58 14.55
N ARG A 345 7.43 -2.52 14.35
CA ARG A 345 6.30 -2.86 15.25
C ARG A 345 5.51 -1.65 15.76
N ARG A 346 5.39 -0.59 14.94
CA ARG A 346 4.71 0.66 15.31
C ARG A 346 3.25 0.40 15.68
N LEU A 347 2.78 1.03 16.78
CA LEU A 347 1.37 1.01 17.19
C LEU A 347 0.46 1.61 16.12
N ARG A 348 -0.83 1.24 16.15
CA ARG A 348 -1.86 1.79 15.26
C ARG A 348 -2.42 3.11 15.81
N PRO A 349 -3.04 3.98 14.97
CA PRO A 349 -3.69 5.20 15.44
C PRO A 349 -4.75 4.99 16.52
N GLU A 350 -5.46 3.87 16.51
CA GLU A 350 -6.43 3.53 17.56
C GLU A 350 -5.76 3.26 18.92
N GLU A 351 -4.58 2.62 18.92
CA GLU A 351 -3.77 2.40 20.11
C GLU A 351 -3.22 3.75 20.64
N TYR A 352 -2.76 4.64 19.74
CA TYR A 352 -2.40 6.01 20.10
C TYR A 352 -3.57 6.78 20.71
N GLY A 353 -4.79 6.61 20.15
CA GLY A 353 -6.03 7.16 20.71
C GLY A 353 -6.34 6.62 22.12
N GLY A 354 -6.04 5.36 22.38
CA GLY A 354 -6.10 4.77 23.72
C GLY A 354 -5.12 5.42 24.69
N LEU A 355 -3.89 5.73 24.26
CA LEU A 355 -2.93 6.49 25.06
C LEU A 355 -3.40 7.93 25.31
N ALA A 356 -4.00 8.58 24.32
CA ALA A 356 -4.59 9.91 24.50
C ALA A 356 -5.64 9.96 25.61
N GLN A 357 -6.38 8.87 25.76
CA GLN A 357 -7.40 8.73 26.79
C GLN A 357 -6.80 8.35 28.16
N ASN A 358 -5.86 7.40 28.20
CA ASN A 358 -5.45 6.73 29.44
C ASN A 358 -4.08 7.20 29.95
N ASN A 359 -3.14 7.57 29.06
CA ASN A 359 -1.76 7.91 29.35
C ASN A 359 -1.24 9.12 28.56
N PRO A 360 -1.93 10.28 28.56
CA PRO A 360 -1.59 11.43 27.70
C PRO A 360 -0.18 12.00 27.98
N GLY A 361 0.42 11.69 29.13
CA GLY A 361 1.77 12.12 29.49
C GLY A 361 2.88 11.48 28.63
N LEU A 362 2.62 10.41 27.89
CA LEU A 362 3.52 9.80 26.93
C LEU A 362 3.55 10.51 25.58
N LEU A 363 2.54 11.38 25.33
CA LEU A 363 2.31 12.01 24.04
C LEU A 363 2.80 13.45 24.01
N HIS A 364 3.24 13.92 22.86
CA HIS A 364 3.73 15.28 22.68
C HIS A 364 2.66 16.33 23.00
N ALA A 365 3.07 17.47 23.56
CA ALA A 365 2.19 18.53 24.03
C ALA A 365 1.31 19.12 22.92
N GLN A 366 1.81 19.24 21.68
CA GLN A 366 1.02 19.80 20.58
C GLN A 366 -0.19 18.94 20.20
N PHE A 367 -0.15 17.63 20.38
CA PHE A 367 -1.31 16.75 20.22
C PHE A 367 -2.30 16.97 21.36
N ASN A 368 -1.81 16.93 22.62
CA ASN A 368 -2.65 17.06 23.81
C ASN A 368 -3.39 18.40 23.90
N SER A 369 -2.83 19.47 23.35
CA SER A 369 -3.41 20.83 23.30
C SER A 369 -4.19 21.13 22.01
N SER A 370 -4.26 20.17 21.08
CA SER A 370 -4.88 20.37 19.78
C SER A 370 -6.38 20.67 19.91
N ILE A 371 -6.83 21.67 19.14
CA ILE A 371 -8.28 21.98 19.03
C ILE A 371 -9.06 20.82 18.43
N VAL A 372 -8.44 20.02 17.57
CA VAL A 372 -9.05 18.84 16.94
C VAL A 372 -9.38 17.78 18.00
N LEU A 373 -8.44 17.49 18.91
CA LEU A 373 -8.67 16.57 20.03
C LEU A 373 -9.78 17.08 20.96
N ASN A 374 -9.82 18.39 21.22
CA ASN A 374 -10.88 19.02 22.02
C ASN A 374 -12.27 18.85 21.39
N HIS A 375 -12.36 18.93 20.05
CA HIS A 375 -13.62 18.68 19.33
C HIS A 375 -14.06 17.21 19.43
N VAL A 376 -13.14 16.25 19.37
CA VAL A 376 -13.46 14.82 19.58
C VAL A 376 -13.96 14.61 21.01
N GLN A 377 -13.27 15.15 22.01
CA GLN A 377 -13.68 15.05 23.41
C GLN A 377 -15.06 15.67 23.66
N ALA A 378 -15.34 16.84 23.07
CA ALA A 378 -16.64 17.49 23.16
C ALA A 378 -17.77 16.67 22.51
N LYS A 379 -17.47 16.00 21.39
CA LYS A 379 -18.45 15.20 20.63
C LYS A 379 -18.74 13.84 21.24
N TYR A 380 -17.71 13.14 21.76
CA TYR A 380 -17.82 11.75 22.21
C TYR A 380 -17.64 11.56 23.72
N GLY A 381 -17.29 12.60 24.47
CA GLY A 381 -17.07 12.55 25.91
C GLY A 381 -15.74 11.89 26.32
N ASN A 382 -14.89 11.57 25.38
CA ASN A 382 -13.57 10.95 25.59
C ASN A 382 -12.60 11.35 24.46
N LYS A 383 -11.34 10.91 24.57
CA LYS A 383 -10.26 11.26 23.64
C LYS A 383 -9.90 10.13 22.66
N LEU A 384 -10.68 9.05 22.57
CA LEU A 384 -10.45 7.95 21.65
C LEU A 384 -10.58 8.41 20.20
N LEU A 385 -9.82 7.78 19.29
CA LEU A 385 -9.95 8.04 17.86
C LEU A 385 -11.25 7.41 17.33
N PRO A 386 -12.14 8.19 16.71
CA PRO A 386 -13.34 7.64 16.08
C PRO A 386 -12.96 6.87 14.80
N MET A 387 -13.09 5.54 14.81
CA MET A 387 -12.68 4.67 13.72
C MET A 387 -13.70 4.62 12.57
N GLY A 388 -13.22 4.40 11.35
CA GLY A 388 -14.06 4.19 10.17
C GLY A 388 -14.65 2.77 10.08
N TYR A 389 -14.05 1.81 10.79
CA TYR A 389 -14.37 0.40 10.76
C TYR A 389 -14.72 -0.12 12.16
N PRO A 390 -15.70 -1.05 12.29
CA PRO A 390 -16.09 -1.57 13.59
C PRO A 390 -15.01 -2.42 14.27
N GLU A 391 -14.16 -3.10 13.48
CA GLU A 391 -13.03 -3.88 13.97
C GLU A 391 -11.77 -3.04 14.25
N GLY A 392 -11.81 -1.75 13.95
CA GLY A 392 -10.63 -0.88 14.04
C GLY A 392 -9.56 -1.18 13.00
N ALA A 393 -8.29 -1.05 13.38
CA ALA A 393 -7.16 -1.33 12.51
C ALA A 393 -6.93 -2.85 12.30
N PRO A 394 -6.30 -3.25 11.18
CA PRO A 394 -5.88 -4.63 10.97
C PRO A 394 -4.89 -5.12 12.04
N THR A 395 -4.87 -6.44 12.24
CA THR A 395 -4.09 -7.12 13.28
C THR A 395 -2.63 -7.37 12.88
N HIS A 396 -1.95 -6.32 12.46
CA HIS A 396 -0.52 -6.26 12.16
C HIS A 396 0.00 -4.83 12.38
N PRO A 397 1.30 -4.64 12.66
CA PRO A 397 1.88 -3.32 12.93
C PRO A 397 1.58 -2.26 11.86
N ALA A 398 1.64 -0.99 12.23
CA ALA A 398 1.25 0.12 11.35
C ALA A 398 2.27 0.36 10.22
N TYR A 399 3.55 0.53 10.54
CA TYR A 399 4.58 1.04 9.66
C TYR A 399 5.44 -0.05 8.99
N PRO A 400 5.63 0.04 7.66
CA PRO A 400 4.94 0.90 6.69
C PRO A 400 3.51 0.43 6.38
N ALA A 401 2.69 1.26 5.71
CA ALA A 401 1.37 0.83 5.25
C ALA A 401 1.49 -0.18 4.10
N GLY A 402 0.92 -1.38 4.25
CA GLY A 402 0.96 -2.40 3.20
C GLY A 402 0.29 -1.93 1.90
N HIS A 403 -0.87 -1.26 1.97
CA HIS A 403 -1.52 -0.65 0.81
C HIS A 403 -0.61 0.34 0.08
N ALA A 404 0.14 1.17 0.81
CA ALA A 404 1.07 2.14 0.24
C ALA A 404 2.28 1.47 -0.42
N SER A 405 2.83 0.41 0.19
CA SER A 405 3.96 -0.34 -0.40
C SER A 405 3.55 -1.02 -1.71
N ILE A 406 2.35 -1.62 -1.74
CA ILE A 406 1.76 -2.14 -2.99
C ILE A 406 1.58 -1.02 -4.01
N SER A 407 1.06 0.14 -3.56
CA SER A 407 0.84 1.32 -4.40
C SER A 407 2.13 1.75 -5.10
N GLY A 408 3.17 1.98 -4.32
CA GLY A 408 4.47 2.42 -4.83
C GLY A 408 5.03 1.48 -5.87
N ALA A 409 5.02 0.16 -5.59
CA ALA A 409 5.54 -0.84 -6.52
C ALA A 409 4.74 -0.93 -7.83
N CYS A 410 3.42 -1.00 -7.71
CA CYS A 410 2.56 -1.18 -8.88
C CYS A 410 2.55 0.05 -9.79
N VAL A 411 2.48 1.28 -9.23
CA VAL A 411 2.53 2.49 -10.08
C VAL A 411 3.90 2.68 -10.72
N THR A 412 4.99 2.28 -10.05
CA THR A 412 6.34 2.30 -10.62
C THR A 412 6.43 1.39 -11.85
N VAL A 413 5.84 0.19 -11.79
CA VAL A 413 5.73 -0.69 -12.96
C VAL A 413 4.92 -0.03 -14.07
N LEU A 414 3.76 0.55 -13.76
CA LEU A 414 2.93 1.20 -14.77
C LEU A 414 3.63 2.41 -15.40
N LYS A 415 4.35 3.22 -14.64
CA LYS A 415 5.14 4.35 -15.13
C LYS A 415 6.24 3.93 -16.08
N ALA A 416 6.84 2.76 -15.89
CA ALA A 416 7.86 2.22 -16.80
C ALA A 416 7.27 1.77 -18.15
N PHE A 417 6.07 1.20 -18.18
CA PHE A 417 5.46 0.71 -19.42
C PHE A 417 4.64 1.76 -20.17
N PHE A 418 4.25 2.86 -19.51
CA PHE A 418 3.38 3.88 -20.10
C PHE A 418 4.03 5.27 -20.02
N LYS A 419 3.79 6.09 -21.03
CA LYS A 419 4.33 7.44 -21.17
C LYS A 419 3.73 8.36 -20.11
N GLU A 420 4.53 8.73 -19.09
CA GLU A 420 4.07 9.48 -17.92
C GLU A 420 3.56 10.89 -18.25
N ASP A 421 4.15 11.57 -19.24
CA ASP A 421 3.79 12.92 -19.67
C ASP A 421 2.59 12.95 -20.64
N ALA A 422 2.12 11.79 -21.10
CA ALA A 422 0.91 11.73 -21.92
C ALA A 422 -0.32 12.16 -21.11
N THR A 423 -1.21 12.90 -21.77
CA THR A 423 -2.41 13.45 -21.12
C THR A 423 -3.50 12.39 -20.98
N ILE A 424 -4.21 12.45 -19.87
CA ILE A 424 -5.42 11.65 -19.64
C ILE A 424 -6.50 12.04 -20.66
N PRO A 425 -7.03 11.11 -21.46
CA PRO A 425 -8.12 11.40 -22.38
C PRO A 425 -9.41 11.75 -21.62
N SER A 426 -10.06 12.87 -22.00
CA SER A 426 -11.36 13.29 -21.45
C SER A 426 -11.44 13.17 -19.92
N PRO A 427 -10.69 13.96 -19.16
CA PRO A 427 -10.69 13.88 -17.71
C PRO A 427 -12.06 14.26 -17.13
N VAL A 428 -12.42 13.66 -15.99
CA VAL A 428 -13.75 13.75 -15.39
C VAL A 428 -13.70 14.00 -13.89
N GLN A 429 -14.83 14.49 -13.37
CA GLN A 429 -15.11 14.55 -11.93
C GLN A 429 -16.53 14.03 -11.66
N PRO A 430 -16.86 13.62 -10.43
CA PRO A 430 -18.22 13.22 -10.10
C PRO A 430 -19.15 14.45 -10.02
N SER A 431 -20.40 14.26 -10.43
CA SER A 431 -21.49 15.20 -10.13
C SER A 431 -21.68 15.35 -8.61
N ALA A 432 -22.33 16.40 -8.15
CA ALA A 432 -22.48 16.72 -6.73
C ALA A 432 -23.06 15.59 -5.87
N ASN A 433 -23.88 14.72 -6.43
CA ASN A 433 -24.43 13.54 -5.73
C ASN A 433 -23.69 12.23 -6.04
N GLY A 434 -22.67 12.25 -6.92
CA GLY A 434 -21.90 11.09 -7.34
C GLY A 434 -22.66 10.11 -8.25
N SER A 435 -23.77 10.49 -8.84
CA SER A 435 -24.55 9.60 -9.70
C SER A 435 -24.00 9.48 -11.12
N ALA A 436 -23.26 10.50 -11.59
CA ALA A 436 -22.69 10.62 -12.92
C ALA A 436 -21.28 11.22 -12.86
N LEU A 437 -20.53 11.11 -13.96
CA LEU A 437 -19.28 11.82 -14.19
C LEU A 437 -19.52 12.99 -15.13
N GLU A 438 -18.83 14.10 -14.88
CA GLU A 438 -18.88 15.33 -15.64
C GLU A 438 -17.48 15.64 -16.19
N PRO A 439 -17.32 16.11 -17.45
CA PRO A 439 -16.02 16.44 -18.00
C PRO A 439 -15.43 17.67 -17.28
N ILE A 440 -14.10 17.71 -17.17
CA ILE A 440 -13.34 18.86 -16.67
C ILE A 440 -12.35 19.34 -17.72
N ALA A 441 -11.88 20.58 -17.55
CA ALA A 441 -10.94 21.20 -18.48
C ALA A 441 -9.47 21.06 -18.04
N ASP A 442 -9.22 20.44 -16.89
CA ASP A 442 -7.87 20.27 -16.36
C ASP A 442 -7.03 19.38 -17.29
N VAL A 443 -5.77 19.77 -17.47
CA VAL A 443 -4.78 18.95 -18.17
C VAL A 443 -4.09 18.05 -17.14
N LEU A 444 -4.41 16.79 -17.16
CA LEU A 444 -3.88 15.78 -16.23
C LEU A 444 -2.97 14.82 -16.99
N THR A 445 -1.84 14.42 -16.39
CA THR A 445 -0.89 13.47 -16.97
C THR A 445 -1.07 12.07 -16.41
N ILE A 446 -0.66 11.06 -17.16
CA ILE A 446 -0.70 9.65 -16.73
C ILE A 446 0.13 9.47 -15.46
N GLY A 447 1.39 9.94 -15.45
CA GLY A 447 2.26 9.84 -14.28
C GLY A 447 1.70 10.53 -13.05
N GLY A 448 1.18 11.76 -13.20
CA GLY A 448 0.54 12.48 -12.09
C GLY A 448 -0.70 11.77 -11.55
N GLU A 449 -1.52 11.16 -12.41
CA GLU A 449 -2.71 10.42 -11.98
C GLU A 449 -2.37 9.04 -11.39
N LEU A 450 -1.26 8.41 -11.80
CA LEU A 450 -0.73 7.20 -11.15
C LEU A 450 -0.20 7.51 -9.75
N ASN A 451 0.57 8.59 -9.57
CA ASN A 451 1.01 9.04 -8.25
C ASN A 451 -0.20 9.35 -7.34
N LYS A 452 -1.19 10.08 -7.88
CA LYS A 452 -2.43 10.37 -7.15
C LYS A 452 -3.21 9.10 -6.79
N LEU A 453 -3.24 8.09 -7.66
CA LEU A 453 -3.82 6.80 -7.36
C LEU A 453 -3.13 6.17 -6.16
N ALA A 454 -1.80 6.13 -6.14
CA ALA A 454 -1.01 5.60 -5.03
C ALA A 454 -1.31 6.34 -3.73
N SER A 455 -1.32 7.68 -3.76
CA SER A 455 -1.65 8.52 -2.61
C SER A 455 -3.09 8.33 -2.13
N ASN A 456 -4.06 8.19 -3.03
CA ASN A 456 -5.46 7.93 -2.66
C ASN A 456 -5.62 6.60 -1.91
N ILE A 457 -5.03 5.52 -2.42
CA ILE A 457 -5.10 4.21 -1.77
C ILE A 457 -4.42 4.24 -0.40
N SER A 458 -3.28 4.91 -0.28
CA SER A 458 -2.59 5.12 0.99
C SER A 458 -3.44 5.93 1.97
N LEU A 459 -3.82 7.16 1.60
CA LEU A 459 -4.59 8.09 2.45
C LEU A 459 -6.01 7.60 2.76
N GLY A 460 -6.57 6.72 1.92
CA GLY A 460 -7.82 6.03 2.23
C GLY A 460 -7.76 5.26 3.55
N ARG A 461 -6.57 4.78 3.91
CA ARG A 461 -6.33 4.11 5.21
C ARG A 461 -6.26 5.10 6.36
N ASP A 462 -5.70 6.30 6.14
CA ASP A 462 -5.68 7.38 7.13
C ASP A 462 -7.10 7.88 7.39
N TRP A 463 -7.92 8.05 6.33
CA TRP A 463 -9.35 8.34 6.44
C TRP A 463 -10.13 7.33 7.27
N ALA A 464 -9.73 6.07 7.26
CA ALA A 464 -10.31 5.05 8.12
C ALA A 464 -9.85 5.17 9.59
N GLY A 465 -8.73 5.83 9.86
CA GLY A 465 -8.09 5.92 11.17
C GLY A 465 -7.16 4.74 11.46
N VAL A 466 -6.66 4.02 10.44
CA VAL A 466 -5.87 2.79 10.64
C VAL A 466 -4.38 2.96 10.32
N HIS A 467 -3.99 4.06 9.66
CA HIS A 467 -2.60 4.41 9.35
C HIS A 467 -2.32 5.89 9.60
N TYR A 468 -1.04 6.26 9.57
CA TYR A 468 -0.52 7.63 9.65
C TYR A 468 0.04 8.03 8.30
N ARG A 469 0.21 9.33 8.06
CA ARG A 469 0.78 9.86 6.81
C ARG A 469 2.15 9.26 6.48
N SER A 470 3.06 9.18 7.47
CA SER A 470 4.40 8.61 7.26
C SER A 470 4.36 7.12 6.92
N ASP A 471 3.42 6.33 7.48
CA ASP A 471 3.23 4.93 7.09
C ASP A 471 2.97 4.83 5.57
N GLY A 472 2.22 5.79 5.04
CA GLY A 472 1.88 5.92 3.63
C GLY A 472 3.06 6.37 2.78
N THR A 473 3.64 7.52 3.09
CA THR A 473 4.72 8.12 2.31
C THR A 473 5.93 7.18 2.22
N GLU A 474 6.41 6.70 3.36
CA GLU A 474 7.56 5.79 3.40
C GLU A 474 7.22 4.39 2.83
N GLY A 475 5.96 3.98 2.95
CA GLY A 475 5.46 2.76 2.30
C GLY A 475 5.52 2.86 0.78
N MET A 476 5.10 3.98 0.18
CA MET A 476 5.19 4.20 -1.27
C MET A 476 6.63 4.22 -1.76
N LEU A 477 7.55 4.84 -1.02
CA LEU A 477 8.99 4.86 -1.33
C LEU A 477 9.60 3.45 -1.27
N LEU A 478 9.28 2.65 -0.25
CA LEU A 478 9.67 1.24 -0.19
C LEU A 478 9.14 0.46 -1.40
N GLY A 479 7.88 0.67 -1.77
CA GLY A 479 7.26 0.04 -2.92
C GLY A 479 7.94 0.41 -4.24
N GLU A 480 8.32 1.68 -4.41
CA GLU A 480 9.06 2.15 -5.58
C GLU A 480 10.40 1.40 -5.74
N GLU A 481 11.16 1.25 -4.65
CA GLU A 481 12.42 0.49 -4.68
C GLU A 481 12.21 -0.98 -5.07
N VAL A 482 11.14 -1.61 -4.57
CA VAL A 482 10.77 -2.98 -4.96
C VAL A 482 10.40 -3.06 -6.44
N GLY A 483 9.58 -2.12 -6.93
CA GLY A 483 9.18 -2.05 -8.34
C GLY A 483 10.38 -1.87 -9.28
N ILE A 484 11.31 -0.99 -8.92
CA ILE A 484 12.55 -0.76 -9.68
C ILE A 484 13.43 -2.02 -9.71
N ALA A 485 13.55 -2.74 -8.59
CA ALA A 485 14.35 -3.97 -8.55
C ALA A 485 13.77 -5.05 -9.49
N ILE A 486 12.44 -5.25 -9.47
CA ILE A 486 11.75 -6.19 -10.36
C ILE A 486 11.91 -5.78 -11.83
N LEU A 487 11.79 -4.49 -12.15
CA LEU A 487 11.95 -4.00 -13.51
C LEU A 487 13.39 -4.18 -14.03
N LYS A 488 14.40 -4.09 -13.18
CA LYS A 488 15.79 -4.38 -13.54
C LYS A 488 16.00 -5.85 -13.87
N ASP A 489 15.49 -6.77 -13.04
CA ASP A 489 15.53 -8.20 -13.33
C ASP A 489 14.74 -8.54 -14.61
N TRP A 490 13.58 -7.90 -14.79
CA TRP A 490 12.79 -8.02 -16.01
C TRP A 490 13.61 -7.61 -17.25
N ARG A 491 14.26 -6.44 -17.22
CA ARG A 491 15.11 -5.97 -18.34
C ARG A 491 16.24 -6.95 -18.63
N ASP A 492 16.95 -7.39 -17.58
CA ASP A 492 18.13 -8.27 -17.75
C ASP A 492 17.73 -9.66 -18.27
N ALA A 493 16.49 -10.09 -18.05
CA ALA A 493 15.95 -11.34 -18.57
C ALA A 493 15.55 -11.27 -20.06
N HIS A 494 15.36 -10.06 -20.61
CA HIS A 494 14.87 -9.86 -21.97
C HIS A 494 16.02 -9.52 -22.93
N PRO A 495 16.35 -10.38 -23.93
CA PRO A 495 17.44 -10.13 -24.88
C PRO A 495 17.27 -8.86 -25.72
N GLN A 496 16.04 -8.38 -25.84
CA GLN A 496 15.69 -7.18 -26.63
C GLN A 496 14.98 -6.15 -25.76
N ALA A 497 15.27 -6.12 -24.43
CA ALA A 497 14.66 -5.16 -23.54
C ALA A 497 14.88 -3.73 -24.03
N PRO A 498 13.83 -2.95 -24.21
CA PRO A 498 13.99 -1.52 -24.47
C PRO A 498 14.54 -0.84 -23.22
N ALA A 499 15.19 0.29 -23.41
CA ALA A 499 15.43 1.23 -22.32
C ALA A 499 14.11 1.91 -21.99
N LEU A 500 13.49 1.52 -20.88
CA LEU A 500 12.30 2.19 -20.35
C LEU A 500 12.72 3.32 -19.43
N THR A 501 11.98 4.42 -19.45
CA THR A 501 12.24 5.59 -18.61
C THR A 501 11.06 5.80 -17.65
N LEU A 502 11.37 6.07 -16.38
CA LEU A 502 10.36 6.44 -15.41
C LEU A 502 10.85 7.57 -14.50
N LYS A 503 9.91 8.36 -13.98
CA LYS A 503 10.17 9.37 -12.97
C LYS A 503 9.79 8.82 -11.58
N LYS A 504 10.74 8.82 -10.66
CA LYS A 504 10.54 8.44 -9.26
C LYS A 504 9.60 9.40 -8.54
N PHE A 505 9.12 9.01 -7.36
CA PHE A 505 8.32 9.88 -6.52
C PHE A 505 9.03 11.18 -6.10
N ASP A 506 10.36 11.16 -5.99
CA ASP A 506 11.19 12.34 -5.71
C ASP A 506 11.40 13.26 -6.92
N GLY A 507 10.85 12.91 -8.08
CA GLY A 507 10.97 13.64 -9.34
C GLY A 507 12.23 13.29 -10.15
N GLN A 508 13.11 12.42 -9.66
CA GLN A 508 14.27 11.97 -10.41
C GLN A 508 13.85 11.05 -11.55
N GLU A 509 14.28 11.37 -12.77
CA GLU A 509 14.13 10.47 -13.91
C GLU A 509 15.24 9.41 -13.89
N ILE A 510 14.86 8.15 -14.09
CA ILE A 510 15.77 7.02 -14.18
C ILE A 510 15.46 6.18 -15.41
N GLN A 511 16.49 5.49 -15.91
CA GLN A 511 16.36 4.49 -16.95
C GLN A 511 16.47 3.09 -16.34
N ILE A 512 15.57 2.21 -16.76
CA ILE A 512 15.55 0.80 -16.39
C ILE A 512 16.35 -0.01 -17.39
#